data_052b4baa46cfdef7e204e716e33919f5
#
_entry.id   052b4baa46cfdef7e204e716e33919f5
#
_cell.length_a   1.000
_cell.length_b   1.000
_cell.length_c   1.000
_cell.angle_alpha   90.00
_cell.angle_beta   90.00
_cell.angle_gamma   90.00
#
_symmetry.space_group_name_H-M   'P 1'
#
loop_
_entity.id
_entity.type
_entity.pdbx_description
1 polymer ?
#
loop_
_entity_poly.entity_id
_entity_poly.type
_entity_poly.pdbx_seq_one_letter_code
_entity_poly.pdbx_strand_id
1 'polypeptide(L)'
;MGRVGAGAYDAMRKEHGATVIGIDFDIERVRYHCEAGRNVVRGTPSDADFWEQLRGKHHFELIMLALPNLEANLSALEQLKEIGFSGRIAATARYPDDVESLQEAGANTVFNIYGEAGAGFATYTEDFLAKQGR
;
A
#
# COMPACT_ATOMS: atom_id res chain seq x y z
N MET A 1 -1.17 9.67 -0.42
CA MET A 1 -1.91 8.38 -0.50
C MET A 1 -3.08 8.52 -1.47
N GLY A 2 -3.14 7.65 -2.44
CA GLY A 2 -4.29 7.55 -3.35
C GLY A 2 -5.47 6.85 -2.68
N ARG A 3 -6.49 6.52 -3.48
CA ARG A 3 -7.73 5.87 -2.95
C ARG A 3 -7.48 4.50 -2.34
N VAL A 4 -6.69 3.67 -3.00
CA VAL A 4 -6.35 2.33 -2.48
C VAL A 4 -5.53 2.47 -1.20
N GLY A 5 -4.54 3.36 -1.20
CA GLY A 5 -3.71 3.61 -0.02
C GLY A 5 -4.50 4.14 1.16
N ALA A 6 -5.41 5.09 0.93
CA ALA A 6 -6.26 5.63 2.00
C ALA A 6 -7.20 4.57 2.58
N GLY A 7 -7.81 3.75 1.72
CA GLY A 7 -8.66 2.65 2.16
C GLY A 7 -7.88 1.61 2.96
N ALA A 8 -6.70 1.25 2.50
CA ALA A 8 -5.82 0.34 3.21
C ALA A 8 -5.40 0.92 4.56
N TYR A 9 -5.04 2.21 4.59
CA TYR A 9 -4.69 2.90 5.83
C TYR A 9 -5.82 2.82 6.86
N ASP A 10 -7.04 3.16 6.45
CA ASP A 10 -8.19 3.18 7.37
C ASP A 10 -8.48 1.77 7.92
N ALA A 11 -8.40 0.74 7.07
CA ALA A 11 -8.60 -0.64 7.50
C ALA A 11 -7.50 -1.12 8.47
N MET A 12 -6.24 -0.83 8.14
CA MET A 12 -5.12 -1.21 9.00
C MET A 12 -5.13 -0.45 10.32
N ARG A 13 -5.52 0.81 10.31
CA ARG A 13 -5.63 1.61 11.54
C ARG A 13 -6.71 1.06 12.46
N LYS A 14 -7.82 0.59 11.91
CA LYS A 14 -8.89 -0.03 12.68
C LYS A 14 -8.39 -1.27 13.43
N GLU A 15 -7.51 -2.06 12.80
CA GLU A 15 -6.94 -3.26 13.39
C GLU A 15 -5.74 -2.97 14.32
N HIS A 16 -4.90 -2.00 13.97
CA HIS A 16 -3.58 -1.78 14.60
C HIS A 16 -3.43 -0.42 15.27
N GLY A 17 -4.44 0.43 15.21
CA GLY A 17 -4.45 1.72 15.91
C GLY A 17 -3.39 2.70 15.40
N ALA A 18 -2.78 3.43 16.33
CA ALA A 18 -1.86 4.53 16.02
C ALA A 18 -0.51 4.09 15.46
N THR A 19 -0.25 2.78 15.32
CA THR A 19 1.00 2.29 14.74
C THR A 19 1.05 2.40 13.22
N VAL A 20 -0.05 2.81 12.58
CA VAL A 20 -0.13 2.95 11.13
C VAL A 20 0.24 4.38 10.72
N ILE A 21 1.18 4.48 9.76
CA ILE A 21 1.63 5.77 9.22
C ILE A 21 1.44 5.73 7.71
N GLY A 22 0.80 6.77 7.16
CA GLY A 22 0.68 6.96 5.72
C GLY A 22 1.77 7.89 5.20
N ILE A 23 2.10 7.75 3.93
CA ILE A 23 3.14 8.54 3.27
C ILE A 23 2.60 9.08 1.95
N ASP A 24 2.82 10.36 1.70
CA ASP A 24 2.50 10.98 0.42
C ASP A 24 3.55 12.05 0.12
N PHE A 25 3.90 12.25 -1.13
CA PHE A 25 4.86 13.29 -1.49
C PHE A 25 4.20 14.68 -1.64
N ASP A 26 2.90 14.73 -1.89
CA ASP A 26 2.15 15.95 -2.14
C ASP A 26 1.68 16.57 -0.82
N ILE A 27 2.18 17.77 -0.52
CA ILE A 27 1.86 18.47 0.73
C ILE A 27 0.35 18.74 0.88
N GLU A 28 -0.35 18.99 -0.20
CA GLU A 28 -1.80 19.25 -0.16
C GLU A 28 -2.56 17.98 0.23
N ARG A 29 -2.16 16.82 -0.30
CA ARG A 29 -2.75 15.54 0.10
C ARG A 29 -2.41 15.19 1.54
N VAL A 30 -1.18 15.47 1.98
CA VAL A 30 -0.80 15.29 3.39
C VAL A 30 -1.72 16.11 4.30
N ARG A 31 -1.94 17.36 3.96
CA ARG A 31 -2.86 18.22 4.73
C ARG A 31 -4.28 17.67 4.76
N TYR A 32 -4.79 17.26 3.61
CA TYR A 32 -6.12 16.68 3.51
C TYR A 32 -6.28 15.48 4.44
N HIS A 33 -5.32 14.54 4.39
CA HIS A 33 -5.36 13.36 5.22
C HIS A 33 -5.21 13.66 6.71
N CYS A 34 -4.32 14.59 7.06
CA CYS A 34 -4.14 14.99 8.46
C CYS A 34 -5.40 15.65 9.02
N GLU A 35 -6.06 16.49 8.24
CA GLU A 35 -7.34 17.11 8.62
C GLU A 35 -8.45 16.07 8.79
N ALA A 36 -8.38 14.97 8.06
CA ALA A 36 -9.30 13.84 8.20
C ALA A 36 -8.94 12.90 9.38
N GLY A 37 -7.92 13.24 10.15
CA GLY A 37 -7.51 12.47 11.32
C GLY A 37 -6.56 11.33 11.04
N ARG A 38 -5.98 11.25 9.83
CA ARG A 38 -5.01 10.23 9.47
C ARG A 38 -3.60 10.68 9.81
N ASN A 39 -2.77 9.74 10.25
CA ASN A 39 -1.36 10.01 10.52
C ASN A 39 -0.54 9.84 9.24
N VAL A 40 -0.42 10.92 8.48
CA VAL A 40 0.26 10.92 7.19
C VAL A 40 1.41 11.92 7.22
N VAL A 41 2.57 11.47 6.75
CA VAL A 41 3.78 12.32 6.68
C VAL A 41 4.16 12.52 5.22
N ARG A 42 4.86 13.64 4.96
CA ARG A 42 5.37 13.91 3.63
C ARG A 42 6.66 13.14 3.40
N GLY A 43 6.78 12.47 2.27
CA GLY A 43 7.99 11.76 1.89
C GLY A 43 7.92 11.23 0.47
N THR A 44 9.09 10.87 -0.04
CA THR A 44 9.25 10.31 -1.39
C THR A 44 9.74 8.87 -1.28
N PRO A 45 8.89 7.87 -1.59
CA PRO A 45 9.28 6.46 -1.44
C PRO A 45 10.45 6.01 -2.33
N SER A 46 10.80 6.77 -3.36
CA SER A 46 11.97 6.48 -4.21
C SER A 46 13.27 7.08 -3.67
N ASP A 47 13.24 7.74 -2.54
CA ASP A 47 14.41 8.38 -1.93
C ASP A 47 14.91 7.55 -0.74
N ALA A 48 16.16 7.08 -0.83
CA ALA A 48 16.79 6.29 0.23
C ALA A 48 16.91 7.08 1.54
N ASP A 49 17.22 8.37 1.46
CA ASP A 49 17.36 9.21 2.65
C ASP A 49 16.05 9.31 3.42
N PHE A 50 14.93 9.38 2.72
CA PHE A 50 13.61 9.38 3.36
C PHE A 50 13.43 8.12 4.19
N TRP A 51 13.70 6.95 3.62
CA TRP A 51 13.53 5.67 4.31
C TRP A 51 14.46 5.54 5.51
N GLU A 52 15.71 6.01 5.38
CA GLU A 52 16.66 5.96 6.49
C GLU A 52 16.24 6.85 7.65
N GLN A 53 15.73 8.06 7.35
CA GLN A 53 15.24 8.97 8.38
C GLN A 53 14.00 8.38 9.08
N LEU A 54 13.10 7.80 8.31
CA LEU A 54 11.90 7.20 8.87
C LEU A 54 12.23 5.99 9.74
N ARG A 55 13.14 5.14 9.29
CA ARG A 55 13.61 3.98 10.04
C ARG A 55 14.31 4.38 11.34
N GLY A 56 15.01 5.49 11.34
CA GLY A 56 15.66 6.02 12.55
C GLY A 56 14.68 6.46 13.63
N LYS A 57 13.46 6.78 13.27
CA LYS A 57 12.42 7.23 14.21
C LYS A 57 11.42 6.14 14.58
N HIS A 58 11.23 5.16 13.71
CA HIS A 58 10.21 4.13 13.85
C HIS A 58 10.74 2.76 13.46
N HIS A 59 10.26 1.73 14.14
CA HIS A 59 10.52 0.35 13.75
C HIS A 59 9.29 -0.15 12.98
N PHE A 60 9.50 -0.63 11.75
CA PHE A 60 8.43 -1.14 10.92
C PHE A 60 8.55 -2.64 10.71
N GLU A 61 7.46 -3.35 10.88
CA GLU A 61 7.38 -4.78 10.60
C GLU A 61 6.79 -5.05 9.23
N LEU A 62 5.97 -4.11 8.72
CA LEU A 62 5.28 -4.23 7.45
C LEU A 62 5.26 -2.88 6.74
N ILE A 63 5.55 -2.90 5.45
CA ILE A 63 5.37 -1.76 4.55
C ILE A 63 4.39 -2.18 3.46
N MET A 64 3.40 -1.35 3.20
CA MET A 64 2.41 -1.56 2.14
C MET A 64 2.60 -0.51 1.06
N LEU A 65 2.97 -0.96 -0.14
CA LEU A 65 3.22 -0.09 -1.28
C LEU A 65 2.01 -0.06 -2.21
N ALA A 66 1.30 1.06 -2.19
CA ALA A 66 0.13 1.30 -3.05
C ALA A 66 0.37 2.54 -3.91
N LEU A 67 1.51 2.57 -4.60
CA LEU A 67 1.92 3.69 -5.44
C LEU A 67 1.22 3.63 -6.81
N PRO A 68 1.21 4.76 -7.56
CA PRO A 68 0.34 4.87 -8.73
C PRO A 68 0.68 3.95 -9.91
N ASN A 69 1.91 3.44 -9.99
CA ASN A 69 2.33 2.60 -11.12
C ASN A 69 3.41 1.60 -10.72
N LEU A 70 3.69 0.67 -11.62
CA LEU A 70 4.69 -0.38 -11.41
C LEU A 70 6.08 0.20 -11.12
N GLU A 71 6.51 1.19 -11.91
CA GLU A 71 7.84 1.77 -11.76
C GLU A 71 8.04 2.39 -10.37
N ALA A 72 7.03 3.08 -9.86
CA ALA A 72 7.09 3.67 -8.54
C ALA A 72 7.22 2.61 -7.45
N ASN A 73 6.46 1.52 -7.54
CA ASN A 73 6.57 0.40 -6.58
C ASN A 73 7.93 -0.29 -6.69
N LEU A 74 8.43 -0.52 -7.90
CA LEU A 74 9.74 -1.13 -8.09
C LEU A 74 10.86 -0.24 -7.53
N SER A 75 10.78 1.07 -7.75
CA SER A 75 11.76 2.01 -7.22
C SER A 75 11.78 2.00 -5.69
N ALA A 76 10.60 1.99 -5.06
CA ALA A 76 10.52 1.91 -3.60
C ALA A 76 11.12 0.59 -3.07
N LEU A 77 10.83 -0.52 -3.74
CA LEU A 77 11.41 -1.83 -3.36
C LEU A 77 12.93 -1.82 -3.45
N GLU A 78 13.49 -1.21 -4.50
CA GLU A 78 14.93 -1.09 -4.67
C GLU A 78 15.55 -0.30 -3.50
N GLN A 79 14.96 0.82 -3.12
CA GLN A 79 15.45 1.63 -2.01
C GLN A 79 15.36 0.89 -0.68
N LEU A 80 14.27 0.17 -0.44
CA LEU A 80 14.13 -0.62 0.79
C LEU A 80 15.15 -1.74 0.87
N LYS A 81 15.49 -2.35 -0.25
CA LYS A 81 16.53 -3.37 -0.32
C LYS A 81 17.90 -2.77 -0.02
N GLU A 82 18.21 -1.60 -0.57
CA GLU A 82 19.49 -0.93 -0.35
C GLU A 82 19.72 -0.56 1.12
N ILE A 83 18.70 -0.12 1.82
CA ILE A 83 18.83 0.19 3.25
C ILE A 83 18.78 -1.03 4.16
N GLY A 84 18.61 -2.22 3.59
CA GLY A 84 18.57 -3.47 4.35
C GLY A 84 17.31 -3.65 5.17
N PHE A 85 16.15 -3.17 4.68
CA PHE A 85 14.89 -3.40 5.37
C PHE A 85 14.61 -4.90 5.49
N SER A 86 14.43 -5.39 6.71
CA SER A 86 14.26 -6.81 7.00
C SER A 86 12.83 -7.21 7.29
N GLY A 87 11.90 -6.26 7.32
CA GLY A 87 10.48 -6.54 7.52
C GLY A 87 9.81 -7.08 6.26
N ARG A 88 8.49 -7.17 6.31
CA ARG A 88 7.70 -7.67 5.20
C ARG A 88 7.18 -6.52 4.35
N ILE A 89 7.00 -6.80 3.06
CA ILE A 89 6.52 -5.81 2.10
C ILE A 89 5.35 -6.41 1.33
N ALA A 90 4.23 -5.70 1.35
CA ALA A 90 3.08 -5.98 0.50
C ALA A 90 3.00 -4.88 -0.56
N ALA A 91 2.70 -5.24 -1.80
CA ALA A 91 2.59 -4.28 -2.88
C ALA A 91 1.31 -4.52 -3.69
N THR A 92 0.86 -3.47 -4.38
CA THR A 92 -0.27 -3.58 -5.30
C THR A 92 0.21 -3.69 -6.74
N ALA A 93 -0.53 -4.44 -7.55
CA ALA A 93 -0.32 -4.55 -8.99
C ALA A 93 -1.63 -4.30 -9.72
N ARG A 94 -1.58 -3.68 -10.90
CA ARG A 94 -2.75 -3.47 -11.74
C ARG A 94 -2.93 -4.59 -12.75
N TYR A 95 -1.84 -5.21 -13.18
CA TYR A 95 -1.82 -6.22 -14.23
C TYR A 95 -1.18 -7.51 -13.73
N PRO A 96 -1.61 -8.68 -14.22
CA PRO A 96 -1.03 -9.96 -13.79
C PRO A 96 0.48 -10.06 -13.97
N ASP A 97 1.02 -9.51 -15.06
CA ASP A 97 2.46 -9.55 -15.33
C ASP A 97 3.27 -8.77 -14.28
N ASP A 98 2.68 -7.74 -13.71
CA ASP A 98 3.33 -6.91 -12.69
C ASP A 98 3.50 -7.65 -11.36
N VAL A 99 2.63 -8.63 -11.08
CA VAL A 99 2.70 -9.42 -9.85
C VAL A 99 4.06 -10.12 -9.75
N GLU A 100 4.48 -10.81 -10.83
CA GLU A 100 5.75 -11.52 -10.84
C GLU A 100 6.93 -10.55 -10.71
N SER A 101 6.88 -9.43 -11.43
CA SER A 101 7.94 -8.41 -11.37
C SER A 101 8.14 -7.88 -9.95
N LEU A 102 7.06 -7.61 -9.24
CA LEU A 102 7.10 -7.11 -7.86
C LEU A 102 7.60 -8.17 -6.88
N GLN A 103 7.21 -9.43 -7.07
CA GLN A 103 7.70 -10.52 -6.23
C GLN A 103 9.21 -10.72 -6.42
N GLU A 104 9.69 -10.71 -7.65
CA GLU A 104 11.12 -10.80 -7.96
C GLU A 104 11.92 -9.65 -7.38
N ALA A 105 11.31 -8.46 -7.32
CA ALA A 105 11.95 -7.26 -6.76
C ALA A 105 11.94 -7.22 -5.22
N GLY A 106 11.30 -8.18 -4.56
CA GLY A 106 11.36 -8.31 -3.10
C GLY A 106 10.04 -8.16 -2.36
N ALA A 107 8.90 -7.97 -3.03
CA ALA A 107 7.63 -7.96 -2.36
C ALA A 107 7.27 -9.37 -1.87
N ASN A 108 6.90 -9.49 -0.60
CA ASN A 108 6.52 -10.76 0.00
C ASN A 108 5.14 -11.22 -0.48
N THR A 109 4.25 -10.26 -0.70
CA THR A 109 2.93 -10.53 -1.24
C THR A 109 2.51 -9.40 -2.17
N VAL A 110 1.72 -9.70 -3.19
CA VAL A 110 1.26 -8.72 -4.16
C VAL A 110 -0.24 -8.90 -4.37
N PHE A 111 -0.96 -7.80 -4.23
CA PHE A 111 -2.41 -7.74 -4.42
C PHE A 111 -2.72 -7.22 -5.82
N ASN A 112 -3.33 -8.06 -6.65
CA ASN A 112 -3.74 -7.67 -8.00
C ASN A 112 -5.07 -6.92 -7.92
N ILE A 113 -5.02 -5.59 -8.02
CA ILE A 113 -6.17 -4.71 -7.78
C ILE A 113 -7.36 -5.07 -8.66
N TYR A 114 -7.15 -5.16 -9.97
CA TYR A 114 -8.26 -5.38 -10.90
C TYR A 114 -8.75 -6.83 -10.87
N GLY A 115 -7.84 -7.78 -10.71
CA GLY A 115 -8.21 -9.18 -10.57
C GLY A 115 -9.06 -9.41 -9.33
N GLU A 116 -8.63 -8.88 -8.19
CA GLU A 116 -9.36 -9.03 -6.93
C GLU A 116 -10.68 -8.24 -6.95
N ALA A 117 -10.71 -7.06 -7.55
CA ALA A 117 -11.94 -6.28 -7.69
C ALA A 117 -12.96 -7.02 -8.55
N GLY A 118 -12.52 -7.62 -9.65
CA GLY A 118 -13.41 -8.42 -10.51
C GLY A 118 -13.95 -9.65 -9.79
N ALA A 119 -13.08 -10.38 -9.11
CA ALA A 119 -13.47 -11.56 -8.32
C ALA A 119 -14.45 -11.16 -7.20
N GLY A 120 -14.17 -10.07 -6.51
CA GLY A 120 -15.04 -9.55 -5.46
C GLY A 120 -16.40 -9.12 -5.99
N PHE A 121 -16.43 -8.47 -7.15
CA PHE A 121 -17.67 -8.07 -7.80
C PHE A 121 -18.52 -9.30 -8.15
N ALA A 122 -17.89 -10.33 -8.71
CA ALA A 122 -18.60 -11.59 -9.03
C ALA A 122 -19.19 -12.23 -7.77
N THR A 123 -18.40 -12.32 -6.71
CA THR A 123 -18.85 -12.88 -5.43
C THR A 123 -20.03 -12.09 -4.85
N TYR A 124 -19.92 -10.77 -4.86
CA TYR A 124 -20.97 -9.90 -4.37
C TYR A 124 -22.27 -10.12 -5.14
N THR A 125 -22.18 -10.26 -6.47
CA THR A 125 -23.32 -10.48 -7.34
C THR A 125 -23.96 -11.85 -7.10
N GLU A 126 -23.15 -12.91 -6.94
CA GLU A 126 -23.62 -14.25 -6.61
C GLU A 126 -24.41 -14.26 -5.30
N ASP A 127 -23.90 -13.58 -4.28
CA ASP A 127 -24.59 -13.46 -3.00
C ASP A 127 -25.92 -12.74 -3.14
N PHE A 128 -25.98 -11.70 -3.95
CA PHE A 128 -27.22 -11.00 -4.25
C PHE A 128 -28.24 -11.94 -4.94
N LEU A 129 -27.81 -12.69 -5.94
CA LEU A 129 -28.68 -13.64 -6.66
C LEU A 129 -29.21 -14.74 -5.73
N ALA A 130 -28.36 -15.25 -4.84
CA ALA A 130 -28.77 -16.27 -3.88
C ALA A 130 -29.87 -15.76 -2.94
N LYS A 131 -29.82 -14.50 -2.54
CA LYS A 131 -30.86 -13.88 -1.70
C LYS A 131 -32.15 -13.64 -2.48
N GLN A 132 -32.07 -13.30 -3.76
CA GLN A 132 -33.23 -13.03 -4.60
C GLN A 132 -33.93 -14.32 -5.07
N GLY A 133 -33.20 -15.40 -5.20
CA GLY A 133 -33.72 -16.69 -5.68
C GLY A 133 -34.61 -17.46 -4.71
N ARG A 134 -34.94 -16.84 -3.60
CA ARG A 134 -35.78 -17.49 -2.56
C ARG A 134 -37.25 -17.10 -2.66
#